data_708e8b962de30deaf0ec74b0f42363ae
#
_entry.id   708e8b962de30deaf0ec74b0f42363ae
#
_cell.length_a   1.000
_cell.length_b   1.000
_cell.length_c   1.000
_cell.angle_alpha   90.00
_cell.angle_beta   90.00
_cell.angle_gamma   90.00
#
_symmetry.space_group_name_H-M   'P 1'
#
loop_
_entity.id
_entity.type
_entity.pdbx_description
1 polymer ?
#
loop_
_entity_poly.entity_id
_entity_poly.type
_entity_poly.pdbx_seq_one_letter_code
_entity_poly.pdbx_strand_id
1 'polypeptide(L)'
;MKISIRFFNDREVRALWDDDQSKWWFSVLDIVGVLNDENDYAKIRNYWKYLKAKLKKENNQLVRATTQLKLTASDGKKYNTDTLDSNGVVELAKHFPNNRAMKFLDWFLYSDTSIDGQSKKKAYTLFES
;
A
#
# COMPACT_ATOMS: atom_id res chain seq x y z
N MET A 1 6.52 -2.91 -16.34
CA MET A 1 5.47 -2.41 -15.43
C MET A 1 5.63 -0.92 -15.19
N LYS A 2 4.52 -0.21 -15.10
CA LYS A 2 4.55 1.21 -14.78
C LYS A 2 4.68 1.41 -13.28
N ILE A 3 5.42 2.44 -12.88
CA ILE A 3 5.60 2.81 -11.49
C ILE A 3 4.78 4.07 -11.20
N SER A 4 4.12 4.09 -10.06
CA SER A 4 3.42 5.27 -9.57
C SER A 4 3.86 5.52 -8.13
N ILE A 5 4.07 6.78 -7.80
CA ILE A 5 4.37 7.17 -6.44
C ILE A 5 3.25 8.10 -5.99
N ARG A 6 2.56 7.69 -4.93
CA ARG A 6 1.45 8.45 -4.39
C ARG A 6 1.84 8.99 -3.02
N PHE A 7 1.22 10.09 -2.61
CA PHE A 7 1.60 10.74 -1.37
C PHE A 7 0.41 10.82 -0.41
N PHE A 8 0.60 10.31 0.78
CA PHE A 8 -0.33 10.50 1.88
C PHE A 8 0.40 11.29 2.97
N ASN A 9 -0.05 12.53 3.23
CA ASN A 9 0.60 13.43 4.20
C ASN A 9 2.11 13.51 3.97
N ASP A 10 2.50 13.73 2.71
CA ASP A 10 3.90 13.84 2.27
C ASP A 10 4.71 12.56 2.41
N ARG A 11 4.08 11.44 2.65
CA ARG A 11 4.75 10.15 2.70
C ARG A 11 4.48 9.38 1.42
N GLU A 12 5.54 8.80 0.87
CA GLU A 12 5.45 8.08 -0.40
C GLU A 12 4.87 6.69 -0.22
N VAL A 13 3.96 6.33 -1.12
CA VAL A 13 3.46 4.97 -1.25
C VAL A 13 3.71 4.55 -2.70
N ARG A 14 4.64 3.64 -2.90
CA ARG A 14 5.01 3.17 -4.24
C ARG A 14 4.06 2.10 -4.72
N ALA A 15 3.76 2.12 -6.00
CA ALA A 15 2.90 1.13 -6.63
C ALA A 15 3.44 0.74 -8.00
N LEU A 16 3.17 -0.50 -8.41
CA LEU A 16 3.50 -1.00 -9.74
C LEU A 16 2.22 -1.41 -10.44
N TRP A 17 2.10 -1.03 -11.70
CA TRP A 17 0.97 -1.46 -12.54
C TRP A 17 1.28 -2.80 -13.19
N ASP A 18 0.36 -3.72 -13.07
CA ASP A 18 0.44 -5.05 -13.65
C ASP A 18 -0.50 -5.09 -14.86
N ASP A 19 0.08 -5.09 -16.06
CA ASP A 19 -0.70 -5.11 -17.29
C ASP A 19 -1.47 -6.42 -17.46
N ASP A 20 -0.90 -7.51 -17.01
CA ASP A 20 -1.51 -8.83 -17.18
C ASP A 20 -2.79 -8.98 -16.36
N GLN A 21 -2.79 -8.44 -15.15
CA GLN A 21 -3.93 -8.55 -14.26
C GLN A 21 -4.73 -7.27 -14.15
N SER A 22 -4.28 -6.21 -14.82
CA SER A 22 -4.94 -4.89 -14.84
C SER A 22 -5.19 -4.37 -13.43
N LYS A 23 -4.16 -4.35 -12.61
CA LYS A 23 -4.26 -3.85 -11.25
C LYS A 23 -2.94 -3.27 -10.77
N TRP A 24 -3.05 -2.45 -9.73
CA TRP A 24 -1.89 -1.90 -9.04
C TRP A 24 -1.48 -2.79 -7.88
N TRP A 25 -0.16 -2.91 -7.68
CA TRP A 25 0.44 -3.58 -6.53
C TRP A 25 1.17 -2.54 -5.70
N PHE A 26 0.83 -2.48 -4.41
CA PHE A 26 1.32 -1.43 -3.51
C PHE A 26 2.37 -1.99 -2.54
N SER A 27 3.41 -1.20 -2.26
CA SER A 27 4.45 -1.60 -1.32
C SER A 27 3.87 -1.70 0.10
N VAL A 28 3.94 -2.90 0.68
CA VAL A 28 3.46 -3.12 2.04
C VAL A 28 4.26 -2.29 3.03
N LEU A 29 5.58 -2.22 2.86
CA LEU A 29 6.41 -1.46 3.81
C LEU A 29 6.07 0.02 3.79
N ASP A 30 5.82 0.58 2.62
CA ASP A 30 5.43 1.99 2.54
C ASP A 30 4.13 2.23 3.30
N ILE A 31 3.16 1.33 3.14
CA ILE A 31 1.87 1.45 3.80
C ILE A 31 2.01 1.28 5.30
N VAL A 32 2.80 0.32 5.76
CA VAL A 32 3.05 0.13 7.20
C VAL A 32 3.68 1.40 7.79
N GLY A 33 4.64 2.00 7.07
CA GLY A 33 5.25 3.24 7.52
C GLY A 33 4.24 4.36 7.68
N VAL A 34 3.31 4.47 6.73
CA VAL A 34 2.24 5.46 6.82
C VAL A 34 1.32 5.17 8.01
N LEU A 35 0.89 3.92 8.15
CA LEU A 35 -0.09 3.56 9.18
C LEU A 35 0.47 3.71 10.60
N ASN A 36 1.78 3.52 10.76
CA ASN A 36 2.43 3.65 12.06
C ASN A 36 3.10 5.00 12.26
N ASP A 37 3.07 5.87 11.23
CA ASP A 37 3.76 7.14 11.27
C ASP A 37 5.24 6.94 11.63
N GLU A 38 5.87 5.97 10.98
CA GLU A 38 7.23 5.57 11.26
C GLU A 38 8.13 5.87 10.08
N ASN A 39 9.27 6.48 10.33
CA ASN A 39 10.26 6.79 9.29
C ASN A 39 11.46 5.85 9.30
N ASP A 40 11.69 5.16 10.41
CA ASP A 40 12.84 4.26 10.53
C ASP A 40 12.54 2.97 9.77
N TYR A 41 13.28 2.75 8.68
CA TYR A 41 13.05 1.61 7.81
C TYR A 41 13.19 0.27 8.56
N ALA A 42 14.17 0.18 9.48
CA ALA A 42 14.38 -1.05 10.23
C ALA A 42 13.17 -1.36 11.13
N LYS A 43 12.59 -0.32 11.73
CA LYS A 43 11.39 -0.50 12.56
C LYS A 43 10.19 -0.91 11.72
N ILE A 44 10.05 -0.32 10.54
CA ILE A 44 8.96 -0.66 9.62
C ILE A 44 9.07 -2.12 9.22
N ARG A 45 10.27 -2.55 8.83
CA ARG A 45 10.51 -3.94 8.44
C ARG A 45 10.22 -4.91 9.57
N ASN A 46 10.66 -4.58 10.78
CA ASN A 46 10.42 -5.45 11.94
C ASN A 46 8.94 -5.55 12.25
N TYR A 47 8.23 -4.43 12.19
CA TYR A 47 6.79 -4.44 12.44
C TYR A 47 6.08 -5.37 11.46
N TRP A 48 6.37 -5.23 10.17
CA TRP A 48 5.75 -6.07 9.16
C TRP A 48 6.12 -7.54 9.35
N LYS A 49 7.37 -7.81 9.68
CA LYS A 49 7.83 -9.17 9.93
C LYS A 49 7.00 -9.84 11.03
N TYR A 50 6.79 -9.16 12.14
CA TYR A 50 6.03 -9.73 13.25
C TYR A 50 4.54 -9.83 12.92
N LEU A 51 3.99 -8.83 12.28
CA LEU A 51 2.58 -8.88 11.87
C LEU A 51 2.35 -10.02 10.88
N LYS A 52 3.23 -10.17 9.92
CA LYS A 52 3.11 -11.23 8.91
C LYS A 52 3.18 -12.61 9.58
N ALA A 53 4.09 -12.78 10.53
CA ALA A 53 4.21 -14.05 11.25
C ALA A 53 2.94 -14.36 12.04
N LYS A 54 2.37 -13.36 12.69
CA LYS A 54 1.11 -13.51 13.43
C LYS A 54 -0.02 -13.91 12.49
N LEU A 55 -0.14 -13.22 11.36
CA LEU A 55 -1.19 -13.51 10.38
C LEU A 55 -1.02 -14.90 9.79
N LYS A 56 0.21 -15.34 9.59
CA LYS A 56 0.48 -16.68 9.10
C LYS A 56 0.03 -17.73 10.09
N LYS A 57 0.28 -17.51 11.37
CA LYS A 57 -0.18 -18.41 12.43
C LYS A 57 -1.69 -18.51 12.43
N GLU A 58 -2.38 -17.42 12.17
CA GLU A 58 -3.84 -17.37 12.16
C GLU A 58 -4.41 -17.87 10.83
N ASN A 59 -3.56 -18.33 9.93
CA ASN A 59 -3.95 -18.80 8.61
C ASN A 59 -4.74 -17.71 7.86
N ASN A 60 -4.34 -16.48 8.01
CA ASN A 60 -5.00 -15.32 7.40
C ASN A 60 -4.68 -15.24 5.92
N GLN A 61 -5.71 -15.01 5.09
CA GLN A 61 -5.55 -14.96 3.64
C GLN A 61 -4.65 -13.83 3.17
N LEU A 62 -4.47 -12.81 3.99
CA LEU A 62 -3.64 -11.66 3.63
C LEU A 62 -2.22 -12.07 3.31
N VAL A 63 -1.68 -13.06 4.04
CA VAL A 63 -0.33 -13.55 3.79
C VAL A 63 -0.24 -14.17 2.40
N ARG A 64 -1.26 -14.96 2.02
CA ARG A 64 -1.28 -15.61 0.71
C ARG A 64 -1.49 -14.62 -0.42
N ALA A 65 -2.13 -13.48 -0.14
CA ALA A 65 -2.34 -12.44 -1.13
C ALA A 65 -1.10 -11.58 -1.37
N THR A 66 -0.12 -11.69 -0.46
CA THR A 66 1.12 -10.93 -0.58
C THR A 66 1.97 -11.47 -1.72
N THR A 67 2.41 -10.60 -2.60
CA THR A 67 3.20 -10.95 -3.77
C THR A 67 4.49 -10.15 -3.76
N GLN A 68 5.61 -10.83 -4.00
CA GLN A 68 6.90 -10.13 -4.07
C GLN A 68 7.16 -9.61 -5.46
N LEU A 69 7.43 -8.32 -5.55
CA LEU A 69 7.80 -7.67 -6.80
C LEU A 69 9.02 -6.80 -6.55
N LYS A 70 9.75 -6.50 -7.62
CA LYS A 70 10.93 -5.64 -7.50
C LYS A 70 10.53 -4.18 -7.59
N LEU A 71 10.86 -3.43 -6.56
CA LEU A 71 10.63 -1.99 -6.51
C LEU A 71 11.94 -1.25 -6.36
N THR A 72 12.00 -0.07 -6.99
CA THR A 72 13.19 0.77 -6.91
C THR A 72 13.23 1.49 -5.57
N ALA A 73 14.37 1.37 -4.89
CA ALA A 73 14.60 2.04 -3.63
C ALA A 73 15.27 3.39 -3.83
N SER A 74 15.46 4.14 -2.74
CA SER A 74 16.07 5.47 -2.80
C SER A 74 17.52 5.44 -3.30
N ASP A 75 18.20 4.30 -3.18
CA ASP A 75 19.57 4.16 -3.69
C ASP A 75 19.61 3.85 -5.18
N GLY A 76 18.47 3.79 -5.85
CA GLY A 76 18.37 3.50 -7.27
C GLY A 76 18.38 2.03 -7.63
N LYS A 77 18.58 1.17 -6.66
CA LYS A 77 18.60 -0.28 -6.90
C LYS A 77 17.21 -0.86 -6.67
N LYS A 78 16.97 -2.04 -7.28
CA LYS A 78 15.71 -2.73 -7.15
C LYS A 78 15.83 -3.86 -6.16
N TYR A 79 14.83 -3.96 -5.28
CA TYR A 79 14.79 -5.00 -4.25
C TYR A 79 13.43 -5.70 -4.28
N ASN A 80 13.45 -7.00 -3.96
CA ASN A 80 12.21 -7.74 -3.77
C ASN A 80 11.44 -7.14 -2.61
N THR A 81 10.19 -6.81 -2.85
CA THR A 81 9.36 -6.10 -1.89
C THR A 81 8.00 -6.77 -1.81
N ASP A 82 7.51 -6.99 -0.60
CA ASP A 82 6.16 -7.50 -0.42
C ASP A 82 5.16 -6.46 -0.91
N THR A 83 4.20 -6.89 -1.71
CA THR A 83 3.16 -6.02 -2.25
C THR A 83 1.79 -6.62 -2.04
N LEU A 84 0.78 -5.77 -2.06
CA LEU A 84 -0.63 -6.15 -2.00
C LEU A 84 -1.39 -5.34 -3.03
N ASP A 85 -2.43 -5.95 -3.59
CA ASP A 85 -3.34 -5.19 -4.46
C ASP A 85 -4.29 -4.34 -3.60
N SER A 86 -5.20 -3.62 -4.24
CA SER A 86 -6.09 -2.70 -3.52
C SER A 86 -6.88 -3.37 -2.41
N ASN A 87 -7.42 -4.55 -2.68
CA ASN A 87 -8.18 -5.28 -1.66
C ASN A 87 -7.29 -5.67 -0.49
N GLY A 88 -6.07 -6.12 -0.78
CA GLY A 88 -5.13 -6.48 0.26
C GLY A 88 -4.73 -5.29 1.13
N VAL A 89 -4.57 -4.11 0.52
CA VAL A 89 -4.24 -2.91 1.27
C VAL A 89 -5.35 -2.55 2.26
N VAL A 90 -6.59 -2.64 1.82
CA VAL A 90 -7.74 -2.37 2.71
C VAL A 90 -7.74 -3.35 3.89
N GLU A 91 -7.53 -4.63 3.60
CA GLU A 91 -7.50 -5.64 4.66
C GLU A 91 -6.33 -5.42 5.61
N LEU A 92 -5.16 -5.06 5.08
CA LEU A 92 -4.00 -4.75 5.92
C LEU A 92 -4.30 -3.61 6.88
N ALA A 93 -4.90 -2.54 6.40
CA ALA A 93 -5.19 -1.38 7.23
C ALA A 93 -6.13 -1.70 8.40
N LYS A 94 -6.98 -2.71 8.24
CA LYS A 94 -7.89 -3.12 9.32
C LYS A 94 -7.17 -3.68 10.53
N HIS A 95 -5.91 -4.07 10.36
CA HIS A 95 -5.10 -4.57 11.49
C HIS A 95 -4.42 -3.44 12.25
N PHE A 96 -4.69 -2.18 11.90
CA PHE A 96 -4.12 -1.01 12.54
C PHE A 96 -5.25 -0.20 13.19
N PRO A 97 -5.56 -0.46 14.48
CA PRO A 97 -6.73 0.14 15.14
C PRO A 97 -6.43 1.57 15.62
N ASN A 98 -6.31 2.51 14.68
CA ASN A 98 -6.07 3.90 15.04
C ASN A 98 -6.73 4.82 14.01
N ASN A 99 -6.86 6.10 14.38
CA ASN A 99 -7.50 7.09 13.52
C ASN A 99 -6.73 7.31 12.22
N ARG A 100 -5.44 7.13 12.28
CA ARG A 100 -4.59 7.31 11.12
C ARG A 100 -4.92 6.29 10.03
N ALA A 101 -5.22 5.06 10.43
CA ALA A 101 -5.61 4.03 9.48
C ALA A 101 -6.91 4.39 8.78
N MET A 102 -7.87 4.97 9.50
CA MET A 102 -9.12 5.40 8.87
C MET A 102 -8.91 6.51 7.87
N LYS A 103 -8.08 7.50 8.22
CA LYS A 103 -7.76 8.59 7.31
C LYS A 103 -7.02 8.07 6.08
N PHE A 104 -6.11 7.12 6.29
CA PHE A 104 -5.40 6.50 5.18
C PHE A 104 -6.37 5.80 4.23
N LEU A 105 -7.32 5.04 4.77
CA LEU A 105 -8.29 4.34 3.94
C LEU A 105 -9.13 5.30 3.11
N ASP A 106 -9.58 6.40 3.70
CA ASP A 106 -10.33 7.41 2.96
C ASP A 106 -9.50 7.93 1.79
N TRP A 107 -8.27 8.31 2.05
CA TRP A 107 -7.37 8.80 1.00
C TRP A 107 -7.13 7.73 -0.05
N PHE A 108 -6.86 6.50 0.39
CA PHE A 108 -6.51 5.41 -0.51
C PHE A 108 -7.66 5.09 -1.46
N LEU A 109 -8.87 5.00 -0.94
CA LEU A 109 -10.02 4.67 -1.76
C LEU A 109 -10.30 5.74 -2.81
N TYR A 110 -10.14 7.00 -2.46
CA TYR A 110 -10.30 8.08 -3.43
C TYR A 110 -9.18 8.07 -4.46
N SER A 111 -7.94 7.93 -4.04
CA SER A 111 -6.81 7.91 -4.95
C SER A 111 -6.90 6.77 -5.95
N ASP A 112 -7.23 5.59 -5.46
CA ASP A 112 -7.32 4.41 -6.31
C ASP A 112 -8.44 4.58 -7.33
N THR A 113 -9.59 5.05 -6.87
CA THR A 113 -10.74 5.27 -7.74
C THR A 113 -10.43 6.31 -8.80
N SER A 114 -9.79 7.40 -8.44
CA SER A 114 -9.52 8.47 -9.40
C SER A 114 -8.50 8.05 -10.44
N ILE A 115 -7.63 7.11 -10.12
CA ILE A 115 -6.65 6.61 -11.08
C ILE A 115 -7.32 5.65 -12.05
N ASP A 116 -8.14 4.79 -11.53
CA ASP A 116 -8.78 3.80 -12.35
C ASP A 116 -9.90 4.38 -13.15
N GLY A 117 -10.52 5.25 -12.54
CA GLY A 117 -11.64 5.76 -13.07
C GLY A 117 -11.38 6.75 -13.98
N GLN A 118 -10.97 6.86 -14.16
CA GLN A 118 -11.28 7.50 -14.94
C GLN A 118 -12.40 8.06 -14.80
N SER A 119 -12.92 8.01 -14.55
CA SER A 119 -13.81 8.45 -14.37
C SER A 119 -14.18 8.88 -13.40
N LYS A 120 -14.04 8.94 -13.04
CA LYS A 120 -14.33 9.35 -12.21
C LYS A 120 -13.85 10.36 -11.88
N LYS A 121 -13.60 10.89 -12.39
CA LYS A 121 -13.23 11.77 -12.10
C LYS A 121 -13.78 12.52 -11.66
N LYS A 122 -14.48 12.27 -11.33
CA LYS A 122 -15.04 12.67 -10.72
C LYS A 122 -14.93 12.77 -9.60
N ALA A 123 -15.06 12.53 -9.43
CA ALA A 123 -15.08 12.60 -8.31
C ALA A 123 -14.11 13.27 -7.58
N TYR A 124 -13.58 13.49 -7.82
CA TYR A 124 -12.79 13.95 -7.22
C TYR A 124 -12.52 15.03 -7.37
N THR A 125 -12.73 15.09 -7.89
CA THR A 125 -12.65 15.83 -7.97
C THR A 125 -13.08 16.41 -7.29
N LEU A 126 -13.71 16.22 -6.89
CA LEU A 126 -14.12 16.54 -6.14
C LEU A 126 -13.43 16.86 -5.15
N PHE A 127 -12.78 16.81 -5.03
CA PHE A 127 -12.12 16.93 -4.31
C PHE A 127 -11.21 17.26 -4.39
N GLU A 128 -11.03 17.05 -4.97
CA GLU A 128 -10.48 17.06 -5.27
C GLU A 128 -10.31 17.25 -5.42
N SER A 129 -10.73 17.18 -5.48
CA SER A 129 -10.69 17.21 -5.79
C SER A 129 -10.51 17.44 -5.74
#